data_64dc861415bbf6bd023310e0839fbd50
#
_entry.id   64dc861415bbf6bd023310e0839fbd50
#
_cell.length_a   1.000
_cell.length_b   1.000
_cell.length_c   1.000
_cell.angle_alpha   90.00
_cell.angle_beta   90.00
_cell.angle_gamma   90.00
#
_symmetry.space_group_name_H-M   'P 1'
#
loop_
_entity.id
_entity.type
_entity.pdbx_description
1 polymer ?
#
loop_
_entity_poly.entity_id
_entity_poly.type
_entity_poly.pdbx_seq_one_letter_code
_entity_poly.pdbx_strand_id
1 'polypeptide(L)'
;MMLTSCSEPLKMKSQRMSTVYFITHPDVVIDPATPVAQWPLSQRGRMRMLNMLEHQWISRVGAIYCSTEQKAMDGAAIISEALGIPYTTIPELGENDRSGTGYLSEPEFDAVVDEFFRRPEESVRGWERAVDAQRRIIAGTKAVLRAKPVDGDVAIVAHGGTGTLLLCHLAGVPISRDWDQPRTNGGNYFAFDLMTFRLLHGWRSIDTQHVKSYRG
;
A
#
# COMPACT_ATOMS: atom_id res chain seq x y z
N MET A 1 -7.57 -9.57 -63.89
CA MET A 1 -6.57 -8.93 -63.05
C MET A 1 -7.15 -8.88 -61.63
N MET A 2 -6.87 -9.93 -60.84
CA MET A 2 -7.42 -10.06 -59.46
C MET A 2 -6.39 -9.51 -58.49
N LEU A 3 -6.77 -8.47 -57.74
CA LEU A 3 -5.98 -7.92 -56.65
C LEU A 3 -6.26 -8.73 -55.38
N THR A 4 -5.33 -9.56 -54.99
CA THR A 4 -5.34 -10.25 -53.69
C THR A 4 -4.90 -9.25 -52.60
N SER A 5 -5.87 -8.82 -51.80
CA SER A 5 -5.63 -8.04 -50.57
C SER A 5 -5.04 -8.96 -49.51
N CYS A 6 -3.78 -8.80 -49.23
CA CYS A 6 -3.10 -9.47 -48.11
C CYS A 6 -3.37 -8.65 -46.84
N SER A 7 -4.32 -9.10 -46.01
CA SER A 7 -4.53 -8.54 -44.69
C SER A 7 -3.45 -9.06 -43.73
N GLU A 8 -2.54 -8.20 -43.31
CA GLU A 8 -1.58 -8.50 -42.25
C GLU A 8 -2.33 -8.82 -40.92
N PRO A 9 -1.94 -9.89 -40.22
CA PRO A 9 -2.51 -10.17 -38.91
C PRO A 9 -2.11 -9.09 -37.92
N LEU A 10 -3.10 -8.44 -37.29
CA LEU A 10 -2.90 -7.58 -36.13
C LEU A 10 -2.08 -8.34 -35.09
N LYS A 11 -0.83 -7.94 -34.89
CA LYS A 11 -0.01 -8.37 -33.74
C LYS A 11 -0.70 -7.93 -32.48
N MET A 12 -1.41 -8.84 -31.82
CA MET A 12 -1.83 -8.64 -30.43
C MET A 12 -0.57 -8.34 -29.60
N LYS A 13 -0.36 -7.08 -29.23
CA LYS A 13 0.62 -6.75 -28.21
C LYS A 13 0.26 -7.57 -26.98
N SER A 14 1.15 -8.45 -26.55
CA SER A 14 1.05 -9.15 -25.27
C SER A 14 0.77 -8.08 -24.21
N GLN A 15 -0.42 -8.07 -23.66
CA GLN A 15 -0.82 -7.12 -22.64
C GLN A 15 -0.01 -7.47 -21.40
N ARG A 16 1.05 -6.70 -21.16
CA ARG A 16 1.93 -6.90 -20.00
C ARG A 16 1.08 -6.72 -18.74
N MET A 17 1.10 -7.71 -17.86
CA MET A 17 0.40 -7.66 -16.59
C MET A 17 0.97 -6.53 -15.73
N SER A 18 0.13 -5.59 -15.33
CA SER A 18 0.52 -4.50 -14.42
C SER A 18 0.44 -5.00 -12.99
N THR A 19 1.46 -4.68 -12.20
CA THR A 19 1.55 -5.04 -10.79
C THR A 19 1.17 -3.85 -9.92
N VAL A 20 0.40 -4.10 -8.86
CA VAL A 20 0.18 -3.13 -7.78
C VAL A 20 1.14 -3.45 -6.65
N TYR A 21 1.90 -2.47 -6.23
CA TYR A 21 2.72 -2.48 -5.02
C TYR A 21 1.99 -1.68 -3.95
N PHE A 22 1.45 -2.37 -2.95
CA PHE A 22 0.82 -1.76 -1.79
C PHE A 22 1.88 -1.56 -0.71
N ILE A 23 2.17 -0.30 -0.39
CA ILE A 23 3.30 0.13 0.44
C ILE A 23 2.76 0.77 1.71
N THR A 24 3.20 0.31 2.86
CA THR A 24 2.87 0.98 4.14
C THR A 24 3.89 2.07 4.41
N HIS A 25 3.41 3.24 4.88
CA HIS A 25 4.30 4.31 5.32
C HIS A 25 5.24 3.80 6.43
N PRO A 26 6.53 4.20 6.43
CA PRO A 26 7.45 3.88 7.52
C PRO A 26 7.30 4.85 8.72
N ASP A 27 8.33 4.94 9.55
CA ASP A 27 8.41 5.71 10.78
C ASP A 27 7.84 7.13 10.67
N VAL A 28 7.02 7.52 11.65
CA VAL A 28 6.37 8.84 11.75
C VAL A 28 6.92 9.65 12.92
N VAL A 29 6.65 10.95 12.91
CA VAL A 29 6.80 11.79 14.10
C VAL A 29 5.55 11.61 14.94
N ILE A 30 5.72 11.05 16.15
CA ILE A 30 4.63 10.86 17.10
C ILE A 30 4.46 12.15 17.89
N ASP A 31 3.28 12.77 17.79
CA ASP A 31 2.88 13.92 18.59
C ASP A 31 1.47 13.66 19.14
N PRO A 32 1.32 13.31 20.43
CA PRO A 32 0.02 13.04 21.02
C PRO A 32 -0.95 14.23 21.01
N ALA A 33 -0.47 15.46 20.82
CA ALA A 33 -1.29 16.66 20.72
C ALA A 33 -1.85 16.88 19.30
N THR A 34 -1.30 16.19 18.31
CA THR A 34 -1.72 16.29 16.91
C THR A 34 -2.53 15.04 16.50
N PRO A 35 -3.65 15.20 15.76
CA PRO A 35 -4.39 14.05 15.24
C PRO A 35 -3.50 13.09 14.45
N VAL A 36 -3.63 11.78 14.68
CA VAL A 36 -2.78 10.74 14.09
C VAL A 36 -2.72 10.81 12.56
N ALA A 37 -3.81 11.20 11.90
CA ALA A 37 -3.86 11.38 10.45
C ALA A 37 -2.92 12.49 9.93
N GLN A 38 -2.57 13.45 10.78
CA GLN A 38 -1.70 14.58 10.44
C GLN A 38 -0.22 14.35 10.77
N TRP A 39 0.13 13.21 11.33
CA TRP A 39 1.53 12.90 11.63
C TRP A 39 2.35 12.73 10.36
N PRO A 40 3.44 13.49 10.19
CA PRO A 40 4.32 13.36 9.04
C PRO A 40 5.29 12.19 9.20
N LEU A 41 5.93 11.79 8.10
CA LEU A 41 7.08 10.90 8.17
C LEU A 41 8.20 11.54 9.00
N SER A 42 8.83 10.75 9.87
CA SER A 42 10.07 11.14 10.53
C SER A 42 11.23 11.22 9.54
N GLN A 43 12.35 11.81 9.98
CA GLN A 43 13.57 11.80 9.17
C GLN A 43 13.99 10.38 8.78
N ARG A 44 13.92 9.43 9.73
CA ARG A 44 14.18 8.02 9.46
C ARG A 44 13.20 7.45 8.45
N GLY A 45 11.91 7.73 8.60
CA GLY A 45 10.89 7.30 7.64
C GLY A 45 11.15 7.83 6.23
N ARG A 46 11.50 9.10 6.09
CA ARG A 46 11.88 9.69 4.80
C ARG A 46 13.10 9.00 4.17
N MET A 47 14.13 8.72 4.97
CA MET A 47 15.31 8.00 4.49
C MET A 47 14.99 6.59 4.01
N ARG A 48 14.11 5.86 4.72
CA ARG A 48 13.66 4.53 4.30
C ARG A 48 12.88 4.58 2.99
N MET A 49 12.02 5.59 2.78
CA MET A 49 11.33 5.78 1.50
C MET A 49 12.31 6.11 0.37
N LEU A 50 13.34 6.91 0.62
CA LEU A 50 14.39 7.19 -0.36
C LEU A 50 15.17 5.91 -0.73
N ASN A 51 15.56 5.10 0.24
CA ASN A 51 16.25 3.83 0.00
C ASN A 51 15.36 2.85 -0.80
N MET A 52 14.03 2.88 -0.59
CA MET A 52 13.09 2.07 -1.38
C MET A 52 13.19 2.35 -2.89
N LEU A 53 13.57 3.57 -3.29
CA LEU A 53 13.70 3.94 -4.70
C LEU A 53 14.76 3.10 -5.45
N GLU A 54 15.64 2.41 -4.74
CA GLU A 54 16.64 1.49 -5.32
C GLU A 54 16.04 0.15 -5.78
N HIS A 55 14.79 -0.17 -5.40
CA HIS A 55 14.14 -1.38 -5.88
C HIS A 55 13.91 -1.32 -7.39
N GLN A 56 14.26 -2.40 -8.10
CA GLN A 56 14.14 -2.49 -9.55
C GLN A 56 12.71 -2.25 -10.08
N TRP A 57 11.68 -2.55 -9.28
CA TRP A 57 10.30 -2.35 -9.69
C TRP A 57 9.88 -0.89 -9.71
N ILE A 58 10.56 0.01 -8.99
CA ILE A 58 10.25 1.44 -8.96
C ILE A 58 10.27 2.05 -10.36
N SER A 59 11.25 1.70 -11.18
CA SER A 59 11.39 2.24 -12.55
C SER A 59 10.23 1.86 -13.49
N ARG A 60 9.37 0.93 -13.07
CA ARG A 60 8.20 0.50 -13.84
C ARG A 60 6.91 1.15 -13.37
N VAL A 61 6.93 1.89 -12.28
CA VAL A 61 5.74 2.58 -11.75
C VAL A 61 5.31 3.67 -12.73
N GLY A 62 4.08 3.56 -13.21
CA GLY A 62 3.45 4.53 -14.11
C GLY A 62 2.34 5.35 -13.46
N ALA A 63 1.88 4.96 -12.26
CA ALA A 63 0.87 5.69 -11.51
C ALA A 63 1.09 5.54 -10.00
N ILE A 64 0.80 6.63 -9.25
CA ILE A 64 1.00 6.70 -7.81
C ILE A 64 -0.31 7.15 -7.16
N TYR A 65 -0.77 6.36 -6.19
CA TYR A 65 -1.94 6.67 -5.37
C TYR A 65 -1.57 6.62 -3.90
N CYS A 66 -2.27 7.39 -3.07
CA CYS A 66 -2.07 7.30 -1.63
C CYS A 66 -3.33 7.65 -0.85
N SER A 67 -3.35 7.36 0.45
CA SER A 67 -4.36 7.87 1.34
C SER A 67 -4.24 9.39 1.54
N THR A 68 -5.25 9.99 2.15
CA THR A 68 -5.26 11.42 2.48
C THR A 68 -4.50 11.76 3.76
N GLU A 69 -3.92 10.76 4.44
CA GLU A 69 -3.15 11.01 5.66
C GLU A 69 -1.74 11.50 5.36
N GLN A 70 -1.23 12.44 6.16
CA GLN A 70 0.03 13.15 5.90
C GLN A 70 1.22 12.22 5.64
N LYS A 71 1.41 11.19 6.47
CA LYS A 71 2.49 10.20 6.34
C LYS A 71 2.48 9.43 5.02
N ALA A 72 1.29 9.15 4.49
CA ALA A 72 1.13 8.47 3.21
C ALA A 72 1.38 9.44 2.04
N MET A 73 0.89 10.68 2.15
CA MET A 73 1.18 11.74 1.18
C MET A 73 2.68 12.05 1.13
N ASP A 74 3.36 12.13 2.29
CA ASP A 74 4.81 12.32 2.35
C ASP A 74 5.56 11.21 1.60
N GLY A 75 5.14 9.94 1.79
CA GLY A 75 5.74 8.81 1.09
C GLY A 75 5.48 8.84 -0.41
N ALA A 76 4.25 9.15 -0.81
CA ALA A 76 3.87 9.29 -2.22
C ALA A 76 4.61 10.45 -2.90
N ALA A 77 4.81 11.56 -2.20
CA ALA A 77 5.56 12.72 -2.71
C ALA A 77 7.02 12.35 -3.03
N ILE A 78 7.67 11.55 -2.18
CA ILE A 78 9.05 11.07 -2.44
C ILE A 78 9.12 10.24 -3.73
N ILE A 79 8.17 9.33 -3.95
CA ILE A 79 8.12 8.53 -5.18
C ILE A 79 7.81 9.43 -6.39
N SER A 80 6.86 10.35 -6.22
CA SER A 80 6.42 11.31 -7.24
C SER A 80 7.56 12.20 -7.73
N GLU A 81 8.34 12.73 -6.80
CA GLU A 81 9.52 13.57 -7.11
C GLU A 81 10.58 12.77 -7.87
N ALA A 82 10.87 11.55 -7.42
CA ALA A 82 11.90 10.71 -8.04
C ALA A 82 11.53 10.26 -9.47
N LEU A 83 10.26 10.04 -9.75
CA LEU A 83 9.78 9.54 -11.05
C LEU A 83 9.25 10.64 -11.98
N GLY A 84 9.03 11.86 -11.48
CA GLY A 84 8.38 12.93 -12.24
C GLY A 84 6.90 12.63 -12.56
N ILE A 85 6.21 11.80 -11.75
CA ILE A 85 4.84 11.38 -11.94
C ILE A 85 3.99 11.95 -10.79
N PRO A 86 2.87 12.66 -11.05
CA PRO A 86 2.01 13.15 -9.98
C PRO A 86 1.34 11.99 -9.23
N TYR A 87 1.08 12.17 -7.93
CA TYR A 87 0.27 11.22 -7.16
C TYR A 87 -1.17 11.71 -7.01
N THR A 88 -2.09 10.78 -6.79
CA THR A 88 -3.51 11.03 -6.56
C THR A 88 -3.90 10.50 -5.18
N THR A 89 -4.59 11.32 -4.38
CA THR A 89 -5.12 10.89 -3.08
C THR A 89 -6.48 10.22 -3.23
N ILE A 90 -6.71 9.15 -2.47
CA ILE A 90 -7.98 8.41 -2.41
C ILE A 90 -8.34 8.22 -0.92
N PRO A 91 -9.41 8.83 -0.43
CA PRO A 91 -9.79 8.74 1.00
C PRO A 91 -10.01 7.30 1.49
N GLU A 92 -10.53 6.43 0.64
CA GLU A 92 -10.79 5.04 0.95
C GLU A 92 -9.51 4.22 1.24
N LEU A 93 -8.34 4.74 0.88
CA LEU A 93 -7.04 4.14 1.20
C LEU A 93 -6.54 4.50 2.61
N GLY A 94 -7.29 5.28 3.40
CA GLY A 94 -6.96 5.68 4.76
C GLY A 94 -6.85 4.49 5.72
N GLU A 95 -6.20 4.72 6.88
CA GLU A 95 -6.16 3.75 7.97
C GLU A 95 -7.57 3.54 8.55
N ASN A 96 -7.79 2.48 9.31
CA ASN A 96 -9.06 2.32 10.03
C ASN A 96 -9.27 3.50 10.99
N ASP A 97 -10.51 4.01 11.06
CA ASP A 97 -10.83 5.13 11.95
C ASP A 97 -10.61 4.72 13.41
N ARG A 98 -9.74 5.44 14.09
CA ARG A 98 -9.36 5.27 15.50
C ARG A 98 -9.71 6.47 16.34
N SER A 99 -10.59 7.35 15.86
CA SER A 99 -10.97 8.60 16.54
C SER A 99 -11.59 8.36 17.91
N GLY A 100 -12.20 7.18 18.13
CA GLY A 100 -12.76 6.78 19.42
C GLY A 100 -11.75 6.71 20.57
N THR A 101 -10.46 6.52 20.28
CA THR A 101 -9.40 6.50 21.31
C THR A 101 -8.36 7.59 21.12
N GLY A 102 -8.14 8.05 19.90
CA GLY A 102 -6.98 8.85 19.55
C GLY A 102 -5.67 8.05 19.71
N TYR A 103 -4.60 8.75 20.14
CA TYR A 103 -3.32 8.12 20.43
C TYR A 103 -3.41 7.19 21.65
N LEU A 104 -2.82 6.01 21.51
CA LEU A 104 -2.62 5.04 22.59
C LEU A 104 -1.13 4.73 22.75
N SER A 105 -0.69 4.44 23.99
CA SER A 105 0.65 3.89 24.22
C SER A 105 0.83 2.54 23.54
N GLU A 106 2.06 2.16 23.21
CA GLU A 106 2.31 0.93 22.45
C GLU A 106 1.65 -0.33 23.03
N PRO A 107 1.74 -0.62 24.35
CA PRO A 107 1.06 -1.79 24.93
C PRO A 107 -0.47 -1.74 24.83
N GLU A 108 -1.06 -0.56 25.02
CA GLU A 108 -2.51 -0.37 24.91
C GLU A 108 -2.96 -0.48 23.47
N PHE A 109 -2.20 0.09 22.55
CA PHE A 109 -2.45 0.01 21.12
C PHE A 109 -2.44 -1.44 20.65
N ASP A 110 -1.42 -2.23 21.01
CA ASP A 110 -1.32 -3.64 20.66
C ASP A 110 -2.52 -4.46 21.17
N ALA A 111 -2.96 -4.21 22.40
CA ALA A 111 -4.12 -4.89 22.97
C ALA A 111 -5.42 -4.58 22.19
N VAL A 112 -5.60 -3.31 21.76
CA VAL A 112 -6.77 -2.91 20.98
C VAL A 112 -6.71 -3.48 19.57
N VAL A 113 -5.53 -3.52 18.96
CA VAL A 113 -5.32 -4.13 17.62
C VAL A 113 -5.61 -5.63 17.67
N ASP A 114 -5.19 -6.35 18.72
CA ASP A 114 -5.53 -7.77 18.90
C ASP A 114 -7.04 -7.99 18.94
N GLU A 115 -7.75 -7.15 19.70
CA GLU A 115 -9.21 -7.19 19.78
C GLU A 115 -9.88 -6.87 18.43
N PHE A 116 -9.39 -5.85 17.72
CA PHE A 116 -9.88 -5.42 16.41
C PHE A 116 -9.84 -6.55 15.38
N PHE A 117 -8.74 -7.29 15.31
CA PHE A 117 -8.62 -8.43 14.39
C PHE A 117 -9.39 -9.67 14.87
N ARG A 118 -9.47 -9.91 16.19
CA ARG A 118 -10.17 -11.05 16.76
C ARG A 118 -11.69 -10.95 16.68
N ARG A 119 -12.24 -9.72 16.74
CA ARG A 119 -13.65 -9.41 16.69
C ARG A 119 -13.99 -8.49 15.51
N PRO A 120 -13.84 -8.97 14.26
CA PRO A 120 -13.86 -8.10 13.08
C PRO A 120 -15.21 -7.41 12.83
N GLU A 121 -16.29 -7.94 13.36
CA GLU A 121 -17.65 -7.39 13.21
C GLU A 121 -18.04 -6.43 14.35
N GLU A 122 -17.18 -6.25 15.34
CA GLU A 122 -17.44 -5.36 16.48
C GLU A 122 -16.61 -4.06 16.37
N SER A 123 -17.21 -2.95 16.85
CA SER A 123 -16.48 -1.71 17.04
C SER A 123 -15.72 -1.75 18.38
N VAL A 124 -14.44 -2.00 18.32
CA VAL A 124 -13.58 -2.05 19.51
C VAL A 124 -13.21 -0.64 19.94
N ARG A 125 -13.59 -0.23 21.13
CA ARG A 125 -13.35 1.12 21.70
C ARG A 125 -13.76 2.29 20.77
N GLY A 126 -14.80 2.10 19.98
CA GLY A 126 -15.27 3.11 19.04
C GLY A 126 -14.45 3.20 17.74
N TRP A 127 -13.55 2.24 17.48
CA TRP A 127 -12.87 2.14 16.20
C TRP A 127 -13.82 1.66 15.09
N GLU A 128 -13.50 2.00 13.85
CA GLU A 128 -14.14 1.40 12.68
C GLU A 128 -14.06 -0.14 12.77
N ARG A 129 -15.14 -0.86 12.44
CA ARG A 129 -15.09 -2.32 12.44
C ARG A 129 -14.13 -2.84 11.36
N ALA A 130 -13.40 -3.91 11.65
CA ALA A 130 -12.43 -4.46 10.70
C ALA A 130 -13.08 -4.87 9.36
N VAL A 131 -14.31 -5.41 9.39
CA VAL A 131 -15.07 -5.75 8.17
C VAL A 131 -15.44 -4.51 7.33
N ASP A 132 -15.69 -3.37 7.95
CA ASP A 132 -16.03 -2.14 7.24
C ASP A 132 -14.76 -1.50 6.66
N ALA A 133 -13.66 -1.46 7.44
CA ALA A 133 -12.36 -1.04 6.97
C ALA A 133 -11.87 -1.91 5.80
N GLN A 134 -12.09 -3.24 5.86
CA GLN A 134 -11.77 -4.15 4.75
C GLN A 134 -12.58 -3.82 3.49
N ARG A 135 -13.90 -3.62 3.62
CA ARG A 135 -14.73 -3.23 2.46
C ARG A 135 -14.27 -1.92 1.86
N ARG A 136 -13.94 -0.94 2.69
CA ARG A 136 -13.47 0.38 2.28
C ARG A 136 -12.14 0.31 1.53
N ILE A 137 -11.14 -0.39 2.07
CA ILE A 137 -9.82 -0.50 1.40
C ILE A 137 -9.91 -1.28 0.09
N ILE A 138 -10.77 -2.30 -0.01
CA ILE A 138 -11.04 -3.01 -1.26
C ILE A 138 -11.70 -2.08 -2.28
N ALA A 139 -12.67 -1.27 -1.86
CA ALA A 139 -13.33 -0.30 -2.75
C ALA A 139 -12.35 0.77 -3.27
N GLY A 140 -11.49 1.31 -2.40
CA GLY A 140 -10.43 2.26 -2.76
C GLY A 140 -9.43 1.64 -3.74
N THR A 141 -8.99 0.41 -3.48
CA THR A 141 -8.10 -0.32 -4.38
C THR A 141 -8.76 -0.56 -5.75
N LYS A 142 -10.04 -0.91 -5.78
CA LYS A 142 -10.80 -1.04 -7.03
C LYS A 142 -11.02 0.29 -7.76
N ALA A 143 -11.08 1.40 -7.04
CA ALA A 143 -11.18 2.74 -7.66
C ALA A 143 -9.91 3.07 -8.45
N VAL A 144 -8.73 2.69 -7.94
CA VAL A 144 -7.45 2.80 -8.66
C VAL A 144 -7.52 2.10 -10.03
N LEU A 145 -8.16 0.93 -10.10
CA LEU A 145 -8.34 0.19 -11.36
C LEU A 145 -9.19 0.95 -12.39
N ARG A 146 -10.26 1.60 -11.92
CA ARG A 146 -11.20 2.31 -12.79
C ARG A 146 -10.62 3.59 -13.38
N ALA A 147 -9.64 4.19 -12.72
CA ALA A 147 -8.98 5.42 -13.16
C ALA A 147 -8.16 5.25 -14.45
N LYS A 148 -8.22 4.08 -15.09
CA LYS A 148 -7.44 3.62 -16.25
C LYS A 148 -5.94 3.66 -15.95
N PRO A 149 -5.32 2.50 -15.78
CA PRO A 149 -3.89 2.45 -15.58
C PRO A 149 -3.18 3.03 -16.80
N VAL A 150 -2.29 3.94 -16.52
CA VAL A 150 -1.21 4.32 -17.40
C VAL A 150 -0.40 3.05 -17.71
N ASP A 151 0.29 2.99 -18.83
CA ASP A 151 1.25 1.90 -19.09
C ASP A 151 2.26 1.84 -17.93
N GLY A 152 2.33 0.69 -17.25
CA GLY A 152 3.24 0.49 -16.13
C GLY A 152 2.61 -0.18 -14.89
N ASP A 153 3.40 -0.26 -13.83
CA ASP A 153 2.98 -0.76 -12.53
C ASP A 153 2.37 0.38 -11.69
N VAL A 154 1.68 0.05 -10.62
CA VAL A 154 1.01 1.01 -9.73
C VAL A 154 1.62 0.97 -8.34
N ALA A 155 1.95 2.12 -7.77
CA ALA A 155 2.30 2.26 -6.36
C ALA A 155 1.09 2.81 -5.58
N ILE A 156 0.73 2.16 -4.47
CA ILE A 156 -0.26 2.63 -3.50
C ILE A 156 0.46 2.83 -2.17
N VAL A 157 0.53 4.06 -1.67
CA VAL A 157 1.09 4.35 -0.35
C VAL A 157 -0.04 4.52 0.65
N ALA A 158 -0.07 3.63 1.65
CA ALA A 158 -1.17 3.56 2.61
C ALA A 158 -0.66 3.07 3.99
N HIS A 159 -1.43 2.22 4.70
CA HIS A 159 -1.25 1.94 6.12
C HIS A 159 -1.20 0.44 6.43
N GLY A 160 -0.71 0.11 7.62
CA GLY A 160 -0.50 -1.27 8.04
C GLY A 160 -1.79 -2.04 8.33
N GLY A 161 -2.69 -1.45 9.12
CA GLY A 161 -3.94 -2.13 9.51
C GLY A 161 -4.82 -2.44 8.30
N THR A 162 -5.14 -1.42 7.49
CA THR A 162 -5.94 -1.62 6.27
C THR A 162 -5.20 -2.43 5.21
N GLY A 163 -3.87 -2.35 5.15
CA GLY A 163 -3.04 -3.22 4.31
C GLY A 163 -3.16 -4.69 4.68
N THR A 164 -3.14 -5.01 5.97
CA THR A 164 -3.35 -6.38 6.47
C THR A 164 -4.74 -6.89 6.11
N LEU A 165 -5.77 -6.04 6.24
CA LEU A 165 -7.14 -6.40 5.85
C LEU A 165 -7.26 -6.67 4.34
N LEU A 166 -6.61 -5.85 3.51
CA LEU A 166 -6.55 -6.08 2.06
C LEU A 166 -5.80 -7.36 1.73
N LEU A 167 -4.67 -7.62 2.39
CA LEU A 167 -3.88 -8.83 2.18
C LEU A 167 -4.66 -10.10 2.53
N CYS A 168 -5.42 -10.11 3.64
CA CYS A 168 -6.33 -11.22 3.97
C CYS A 168 -7.33 -11.47 2.85
N HIS A 169 -7.95 -10.41 2.30
CA HIS A 169 -8.88 -10.53 1.19
C HIS A 169 -8.23 -11.12 -0.07
N LEU A 170 -7.05 -10.63 -0.45
CA LEU A 170 -6.30 -11.11 -1.63
C LEU A 170 -5.84 -12.56 -1.48
N ALA A 171 -5.52 -12.97 -0.26
CA ALA A 171 -5.13 -14.35 0.06
C ALA A 171 -6.33 -15.30 0.18
N GLY A 172 -7.58 -14.78 0.22
CA GLY A 172 -8.80 -15.58 0.39
C GLY A 172 -8.92 -16.20 1.78
N VAL A 173 -8.36 -15.54 2.81
CA VAL A 173 -8.40 -16.00 4.21
C VAL A 173 -9.28 -15.08 5.07
N PRO A 174 -9.78 -15.57 6.22
CA PRO A 174 -10.46 -14.71 7.19
C PRO A 174 -9.58 -13.57 7.67
N ILE A 175 -10.21 -12.47 8.13
CA ILE A 175 -9.50 -11.39 8.80
C ILE A 175 -8.74 -11.95 10.01
N SER A 176 -7.41 -11.78 10.02
CA SER A 176 -6.55 -12.26 11.10
C SER A 176 -5.29 -11.40 11.21
N ARG A 177 -4.82 -11.20 12.45
CA ARG A 177 -3.54 -10.57 12.74
C ARG A 177 -2.33 -11.44 12.33
N ASP A 178 -2.53 -12.72 12.06
CA ASP A 178 -1.45 -13.61 11.57
C ASP A 178 -0.88 -13.16 10.22
N TRP A 179 -1.64 -12.32 9.51
CA TRP A 179 -1.24 -11.73 8.23
C TRP A 179 -0.71 -10.31 8.37
N ASP A 180 -0.50 -9.84 9.60
CA ASP A 180 0.00 -8.49 9.83
C ASP A 180 1.44 -8.32 9.29
N GLN A 181 1.77 -7.07 9.03
CA GLN A 181 3.11 -6.73 8.56
C GLN A 181 4.17 -7.00 9.65
N PRO A 182 5.44 -7.29 9.26
CA PRO A 182 6.53 -7.35 10.22
C PRO A 182 6.62 -6.09 11.09
N ARG A 183 6.96 -6.25 12.37
CA ARG A 183 7.10 -5.15 13.34
C ARG A 183 8.36 -4.33 13.07
N THR A 184 8.35 -3.53 12.02
CA THR A 184 9.46 -2.68 11.56
C THR A 184 9.10 -1.20 11.54
N ASN A 185 8.11 -0.79 12.31
CA ASN A 185 7.50 0.56 12.26
C ASN A 185 7.00 0.91 10.85
N GLY A 186 6.26 -0.01 10.22
CA GLY A 186 5.83 0.14 8.84
C GLY A 186 6.97 -0.04 7.84
N GLY A 187 6.84 0.55 6.66
CA GLY A 187 7.85 0.40 5.62
C GLY A 187 7.92 -1.04 5.08
N ASN A 188 6.77 -1.62 4.82
CA ASN A 188 6.64 -2.91 4.18
C ASN A 188 5.76 -2.78 2.92
N TYR A 189 5.85 -3.74 2.02
CA TYR A 189 5.00 -3.79 0.85
C TYR A 189 4.64 -5.22 0.49
N PHE A 190 3.50 -5.38 -0.17
CA PHE A 190 3.12 -6.61 -0.87
C PHE A 190 2.72 -6.27 -2.30
N ALA A 191 2.63 -7.29 -3.16
CA ALA A 191 2.28 -7.07 -4.56
C ALA A 191 1.19 -8.04 -5.03
N PHE A 192 0.33 -7.53 -5.93
CA PHE A 192 -0.71 -8.31 -6.58
C PHE A 192 -0.93 -7.84 -8.02
N ASP A 193 -1.52 -8.70 -8.82
CA ASP A 193 -1.87 -8.39 -10.20
C ASP A 193 -3.06 -7.43 -10.26
N LEU A 194 -2.91 -6.34 -11.01
CA LEU A 194 -3.89 -5.26 -11.11
C LEU A 194 -5.25 -5.73 -11.64
N MET A 195 -5.27 -6.63 -12.60
CA MET A 195 -6.50 -7.04 -13.29
C MET A 195 -7.22 -8.17 -12.60
N THR A 196 -6.46 -9.14 -12.09
CA THR A 196 -7.01 -10.37 -11.50
C THR A 196 -7.13 -10.34 -10.00
N PHE A 197 -6.52 -9.35 -9.33
CA PHE A 197 -6.36 -9.29 -7.87
C PHE A 197 -5.63 -10.50 -7.28
N ARG A 198 -4.94 -11.28 -8.11
CA ARG A 198 -4.15 -12.40 -7.64
C ARG A 198 -2.92 -11.90 -6.88
N LEU A 199 -2.78 -12.34 -5.63
CA LEU A 199 -1.60 -12.06 -4.82
C LEU A 199 -0.34 -12.64 -5.48
N LEU A 200 0.69 -11.82 -5.62
CA LEU A 200 1.99 -12.22 -6.18
C LEU A 200 2.98 -12.58 -5.06
N HIS A 201 2.99 -11.80 -3.99
CA HIS A 201 3.72 -12.09 -2.76
C HIS A 201 3.14 -11.30 -1.58
N GLY A 202 3.31 -11.84 -0.37
CA GLY A 202 2.99 -11.17 0.89
C GLY A 202 4.01 -10.10 1.27
N TRP A 203 4.02 -9.70 2.53
CA TRP A 203 4.87 -8.64 3.06
C TRP A 203 6.36 -8.82 2.77
N ARG A 204 7.01 -7.75 2.34
CA ARG A 204 8.45 -7.59 2.19
C ARG A 204 8.84 -6.22 2.72
N SER A 205 10.07 -6.07 3.25
CA SER A 205 10.60 -4.77 3.65
C SER A 205 10.85 -3.88 2.44
N ILE A 206 10.61 -2.57 2.60
CA ILE A 206 11.08 -1.55 1.65
C ILE A 206 12.60 -1.33 1.77
N ASP A 207 13.19 -1.71 2.90
CA ASP A 207 14.61 -1.52 3.13
C ASP A 207 15.40 -2.47 2.22
N THR A 208 16.19 -1.91 1.31
CA THR A 208 17.11 -2.68 0.48
C THR A 208 18.24 -3.21 1.35
N GLN A 209 18.44 -4.52 1.36
CA GLN A 209 19.66 -5.08 1.94
C GLN A 209 20.82 -4.74 0.99
N HIS A 210 21.64 -3.78 1.36
CA HIS A 210 22.93 -3.62 0.73
C HIS A 210 23.75 -4.89 1.03
N VAL A 211 23.75 -5.83 0.10
CA VAL A 211 24.72 -6.90 0.10
C VAL A 211 26.08 -6.24 -0.21
N LYS A 212 26.79 -5.85 0.85
CA LYS A 212 28.21 -5.54 0.72
C LYS A 212 28.88 -6.83 0.29
N SER A 213 29.02 -7.02 -1.02
CA SER A 213 29.94 -8.02 -1.56
C SER A 213 31.37 -7.54 -1.25
N TYR A 214 31.88 -7.92 -0.09
CA TYR A 214 33.33 -7.93 0.09
C TYR A 214 33.86 -9.00 -0.85
N ARG A 215 34.30 -8.58 -2.05
CA ARG A 215 35.25 -9.37 -2.82
C ARG A 215 36.59 -9.20 -2.11
N GLY A 216 37.03 -10.23 -1.35
CA GLY A 216 38.40 -10.40 -0.92
C GLY A 216 39.27 -10.80 -2.10
#